data_da80548d099f9bbddef3c5b41ed7b953
#
_entry.id   da80548d099f9bbddef3c5b41ed7b953
#
_cell.length_a   1.000
_cell.length_b   1.000
_cell.length_c   1.000
_cell.angle_alpha   90.00
_cell.angle_beta   90.00
_cell.angle_gamma   90.00
#
_symmetry.space_group_name_H-M   'P 1'
#
loop_
_entity.id
_entity.type
_entity.pdbx_description
1 polymer ?
#
loop_
_entity_poly.entity_id
_entity_poly.type
_entity_poly.pdbx_seq_one_letter_code
_entity_poly.pdbx_strand_id
1 'polypeptide(L)'
;DVLFVGGGPAGLAGAIELARLIKKDKENGGTLGAVEIGVLEKASSLGEHCLSGAVINPRALRDLFPELKDSDFPFRGEVKSDRVVILTDNGSFRIPTPPTMHNTGNYVASICEVVQWMGKKAE
;
A
#
# COMPACT_ATOMS: atom_id res chain seq x y z
N ASP A 1 1.93 17.55 -17.00
CA ASP A 1 0.89 16.96 -17.86
C ASP A 1 -0.16 16.21 -17.04
N VAL A 2 0.28 15.40 -16.07
CA VAL A 2 -0.62 14.67 -15.15
C VAL A 2 -0.24 14.97 -13.70
N LEU A 3 -1.23 15.39 -12.90
CA LEU A 3 -1.04 15.71 -11.51
C LEU A 3 -1.94 14.82 -10.63
N PHE A 4 -1.32 14.02 -9.77
CA PHE A 4 -2.01 13.30 -8.71
C PHE A 4 -2.10 14.19 -7.48
N VAL A 5 -3.30 14.45 -6.99
CA VAL A 5 -3.53 15.24 -5.78
C VAL A 5 -3.72 14.29 -4.59
N GLY A 6 -2.71 14.21 -3.74
CA GLY A 6 -2.59 13.34 -2.59
C GLY A 6 -1.50 12.29 -2.76
N GLY A 7 -0.43 12.40 -1.95
CA GLY A 7 0.70 11.45 -1.91
C GLY A 7 0.44 10.21 -1.03
N GLY A 8 -0.82 9.82 -0.85
CA GLY A 8 -1.18 8.59 -0.17
C GLY A 8 -1.02 7.33 -1.05
N PRO A 9 -1.40 6.14 -0.53
CA PRO A 9 -1.22 4.88 -1.26
C PRO A 9 -1.84 4.88 -2.66
N ALA A 10 -3.04 5.44 -2.81
CA ALA A 10 -3.75 5.48 -4.09
C ALA A 10 -3.08 6.41 -5.11
N GLY A 11 -2.70 7.63 -4.69
CA GLY A 11 -2.03 8.59 -5.57
C GLY A 11 -0.67 8.09 -6.05
N LEU A 12 0.13 7.55 -5.14
CA LEU A 12 1.43 6.96 -5.48
C LEU A 12 1.29 5.73 -6.37
N ALA A 13 0.34 4.83 -6.09
CA ALA A 13 0.09 3.67 -6.93
C ALA A 13 -0.33 4.09 -8.35
N GLY A 14 -1.21 5.09 -8.47
CA GLY A 14 -1.60 5.64 -9.77
C GLY A 14 -0.44 6.26 -10.54
N ALA A 15 0.41 7.05 -9.88
CA ALA A 15 1.58 7.67 -10.50
C ALA A 15 2.59 6.63 -10.98
N ILE A 16 2.91 5.64 -10.15
CA ILE A 16 3.84 4.55 -10.47
C ILE A 16 3.32 3.73 -11.66
N GLU A 17 2.04 3.33 -11.62
CA GLU A 17 1.47 2.54 -12.71
C GLU A 17 1.37 3.34 -14.01
N LEU A 18 1.02 4.61 -13.95
CA LEU A 18 1.02 5.48 -15.13
C LEU A 18 2.41 5.59 -15.74
N ALA A 19 3.45 5.81 -14.93
CA ALA A 19 4.84 5.86 -15.40
C ALA A 19 5.25 4.55 -16.09
N ARG A 20 4.86 3.41 -15.51
CA ARG A 20 5.10 2.08 -16.09
C ARG A 20 4.40 1.92 -17.45
N LEU A 21 3.14 2.33 -17.54
CA LEU A 21 2.36 2.24 -18.78
C LEU A 21 2.94 3.12 -19.88
N ILE A 22 3.37 4.36 -19.57
CA ILE A 22 4.03 5.26 -20.50
C ILE A 22 5.35 4.65 -21.01
N LYS A 23 6.15 4.08 -20.10
CA LYS A 23 7.38 3.39 -20.47
C LYS A 23 7.12 2.24 -21.42
N LYS A 24 6.12 1.40 -21.10
CA LYS A 24 5.72 0.26 -21.93
C LYS A 24 5.20 0.68 -23.31
N ASP A 25 4.42 1.77 -23.38
CA ASP A 25 3.96 2.34 -24.65
C ASP A 25 5.15 2.74 -25.52
N LYS A 26 6.09 3.46 -24.95
CA LYS A 26 7.32 3.88 -25.63
C LYS A 26 8.15 2.70 -26.14
N GLU A 27 8.33 1.66 -25.33
CA GLU A 27 9.05 0.43 -25.69
C GLU A 27 8.36 -0.33 -26.84
N ASN A 28 7.05 -0.24 -26.95
CA ASN A 28 6.24 -0.86 -28.00
C ASN A 28 6.06 0.03 -29.24
N GLY A 29 6.79 1.12 -29.36
CA GLY A 29 6.71 2.04 -30.50
C GLY A 29 5.48 2.95 -30.49
N GLY A 30 4.89 3.17 -29.32
CA GLY A 30 3.78 4.12 -29.14
C GLY A 30 4.17 5.55 -29.43
N THR A 31 3.18 6.38 -29.70
CA THR A 31 3.35 7.79 -30.12
C THR A 31 3.19 8.79 -28.98
N LEU A 32 3.00 8.33 -27.74
CA LEU A 32 2.99 9.20 -26.57
C LEU A 32 4.35 9.88 -26.42
N GLY A 33 4.36 11.22 -26.45
CA GLY A 33 5.55 12.02 -26.19
C GLY A 33 6.04 11.88 -24.75
N ALA A 34 6.95 12.73 -24.34
CA ALA A 34 7.35 12.84 -22.94
C ALA A 34 6.13 13.33 -22.11
N VAL A 35 5.76 12.58 -21.08
CA VAL A 35 4.67 12.93 -20.16
C VAL A 35 5.27 13.16 -18.78
N GLU A 36 5.07 14.36 -18.26
CA GLU A 36 5.47 14.72 -16.90
C GLU A 36 4.38 14.31 -15.90
N ILE A 37 4.78 13.59 -14.86
CA ILE A 37 3.88 13.14 -13.79
C ILE A 37 4.30 13.84 -12.50
N GLY A 38 3.37 14.55 -11.87
CA GLY A 38 3.55 15.16 -10.56
C GLY A 38 2.66 14.53 -9.51
N VAL A 39 3.13 14.48 -8.28
CA VAL A 39 2.33 14.11 -7.10
C VAL A 39 2.37 15.26 -6.12
N LEU A 40 1.20 15.79 -5.77
CA LEU A 40 1.07 16.87 -4.79
C LEU A 40 0.62 16.28 -3.45
N GLU A 41 1.40 16.55 -2.40
CA GLU A 41 1.05 16.17 -1.02
C GLU A 41 0.95 17.43 -0.16
N LYS A 42 -0.10 17.50 0.68
CA LYS A 42 -0.31 18.66 1.57
C LYS A 42 0.51 18.59 2.86
N ALA A 43 0.91 17.38 3.27
CA ALA A 43 1.77 17.17 4.42
C ALA A 43 3.21 17.59 4.11
N SER A 44 4.02 17.83 5.13
CA SER A 44 5.43 18.18 4.97
C SER A 44 6.27 16.99 4.47
N SER A 45 5.79 15.77 4.69
CA SER A 45 6.41 14.55 4.19
C SER A 45 5.37 13.47 3.85
N LEU A 46 5.74 12.56 2.97
CA LEU A 46 4.90 11.43 2.61
C LEU A 46 4.62 10.54 3.83
N GLY A 47 3.35 10.13 3.96
CA GLY A 47 2.92 9.23 5.03
C GLY A 47 2.60 9.92 6.36
N GLU A 48 2.87 11.20 6.54
CA GLU A 48 2.69 11.92 7.80
C GLU A 48 1.24 11.90 8.32
N HIS A 49 0.27 11.91 7.41
CA HIS A 49 -1.16 11.82 7.75
C HIS A 49 -1.73 10.40 7.67
N CYS A 50 -0.88 9.39 7.56
CA CYS A 50 -1.30 8.00 7.47
C CYS A 50 -1.30 7.31 8.85
N LEU A 51 -2.11 6.24 8.97
CA LEU A 51 -2.13 5.41 10.17
C LEU A 51 -0.81 4.64 10.33
N SER A 52 -0.32 4.58 11.57
CA SER A 52 0.93 3.88 11.91
C SER A 52 0.80 2.36 11.96
N GLY A 53 -0.41 1.81 12.07
CA GLY A 53 -0.62 0.37 12.16
C GLY A 53 -1.81 -0.08 11.32
N ALA A 54 -1.59 -1.14 10.55
CA ALA A 54 -2.63 -1.76 9.73
C ALA A 54 -2.34 -3.23 9.48
N VAL A 55 -3.37 -3.97 9.10
CA VAL A 55 -3.24 -5.27 8.44
C VAL A 55 -3.55 -5.06 6.97
N ILE A 56 -2.61 -5.42 6.11
CA ILE A 56 -2.66 -5.15 4.67
C ILE A 56 -2.79 -6.47 3.91
N ASN A 57 -3.68 -6.52 2.94
CA ASN A 57 -3.66 -7.57 1.93
C ASN A 57 -2.49 -7.26 0.96
N PRO A 58 -1.48 -8.15 0.83
CA PRO A 58 -0.28 -7.87 0.04
C PRO A 58 -0.54 -7.85 -1.47
N ARG A 59 -1.70 -8.33 -1.92
CA ARG A 59 -2.03 -8.48 -3.34
C ARG A 59 -1.80 -7.20 -4.13
N ALA A 60 -2.30 -6.06 -3.65
CA ALA A 60 -2.17 -4.79 -4.38
C ALA A 60 -0.71 -4.36 -4.58
N LEU A 61 0.15 -4.57 -3.58
CA LEU A 61 1.58 -4.28 -3.71
C LEU A 61 2.30 -5.29 -4.61
N ARG A 62 1.94 -6.57 -4.56
CA ARG A 62 2.46 -7.59 -5.47
C ARG A 62 2.06 -7.33 -6.92
N ASP A 63 0.82 -6.89 -7.16
CA ASP A 63 0.34 -6.54 -8.50
C ASP A 63 1.06 -5.28 -9.03
N LEU A 64 1.32 -4.31 -8.16
CA LEU A 64 2.03 -3.08 -8.51
C LEU A 64 3.54 -3.29 -8.72
N PHE A 65 4.16 -4.22 -8.00
CA PHE A 65 5.60 -4.53 -8.06
C PHE A 65 5.83 -6.04 -8.23
N PRO A 66 5.46 -6.60 -9.40
CA PRO A 66 5.52 -8.05 -9.62
C PRO A 66 6.94 -8.62 -9.61
N GLU A 67 7.96 -7.78 -9.75
CA GLU A 67 9.37 -8.14 -9.69
C GLU A 67 9.90 -8.31 -8.26
N LEU A 68 9.16 -7.82 -7.24
CA LEU A 68 9.59 -7.83 -5.85
C LEU A 68 9.04 -9.05 -5.09
N LYS A 69 9.75 -9.46 -4.05
CA LYS A 69 9.33 -10.48 -3.10
C LYS A 69 8.70 -9.85 -1.87
N ASP A 70 7.96 -10.63 -1.10
CA ASP A 70 7.33 -10.12 0.14
C ASP A 70 8.34 -9.56 1.15
N SER A 71 9.57 -10.08 1.16
CA SER A 71 10.67 -9.56 1.98
C SER A 71 11.16 -8.16 1.61
N ASP A 72 10.82 -7.70 0.41
CA ASP A 72 11.27 -6.39 -0.12
C ASP A 72 10.27 -5.28 0.21
N PHE A 73 9.05 -5.67 0.64
CA PHE A 73 8.04 -4.73 1.11
C PHE A 73 8.25 -4.37 2.60
N PRO A 74 7.81 -3.19 3.05
CA PRO A 74 7.95 -2.76 4.44
C PRO A 74 6.90 -3.44 5.34
N PHE A 75 6.81 -4.75 5.25
CA PHE A 75 5.96 -5.58 6.09
C PHE A 75 6.68 -5.94 7.39
N ARG A 76 5.96 -5.97 8.51
CA ARG A 76 6.51 -6.34 9.82
C ARG A 76 6.35 -7.82 10.14
N GLY A 77 5.32 -8.48 9.60
CA GLY A 77 5.09 -9.90 9.80
C GLY A 77 3.75 -10.35 9.24
N GLU A 78 3.69 -11.62 8.89
CA GLU A 78 2.48 -12.27 8.41
C GLU A 78 1.50 -12.55 9.55
N VAL A 79 0.22 -12.33 9.33
CA VAL A 79 -0.86 -12.69 10.26
C VAL A 79 -1.09 -14.20 10.17
N LYS A 80 -0.77 -14.91 11.24
CA LYS A 80 -0.93 -16.38 11.32
C LYS A 80 -2.28 -16.80 11.88
N SER A 81 -2.91 -15.96 12.71
CA SER A 81 -4.22 -16.25 13.30
C SER A 81 -4.90 -14.99 13.79
N ASP A 82 -6.22 -15.04 13.82
CA ASP A 82 -7.07 -14.00 14.39
C ASP A 82 -7.76 -14.50 15.66
N ARG A 83 -7.99 -13.60 16.58
CA ARG A 83 -8.75 -13.89 17.81
C ARG A 83 -9.66 -12.72 18.14
N VAL A 84 -10.95 -12.99 18.23
CA VAL A 84 -11.94 -12.00 18.69
C VAL A 84 -12.37 -12.35 20.10
N VAL A 85 -12.27 -11.34 20.97
CA VAL A 85 -12.57 -11.50 22.41
C VAL A 85 -13.51 -10.38 22.84
N ILE A 86 -14.56 -10.73 23.55
CA ILE A 86 -15.43 -9.75 24.21
C ILE A 86 -14.90 -9.55 25.63
N LEU A 87 -14.68 -8.29 25.98
CA LEU A 87 -14.26 -7.88 27.31
C LEU A 87 -15.49 -7.47 28.14
N THR A 88 -15.48 -7.84 29.40
CA THR A 88 -16.45 -7.41 30.41
C THR A 88 -15.70 -6.84 31.61
N ASP A 89 -16.40 -6.19 32.55
CA ASP A 89 -15.77 -5.57 33.72
C ASP A 89 -14.95 -6.56 34.55
N ASN A 90 -15.37 -7.85 34.59
CA ASN A 90 -14.77 -8.89 35.44
C ASN A 90 -14.08 -10.02 34.64
N GLY A 91 -13.98 -9.94 33.29
CA GLY A 91 -13.39 -11.02 32.53
C GLY A 91 -13.44 -10.83 31.03
N SER A 92 -13.16 -11.93 30.33
CA SER A 92 -13.24 -11.96 28.87
C SER A 92 -13.64 -13.33 28.36
N PHE A 93 -14.30 -13.38 27.21
CA PHE A 93 -14.58 -14.64 26.52
C PHE A 93 -14.36 -14.52 25.02
N ARG A 94 -13.86 -15.60 24.43
CA ARG A 94 -13.60 -15.69 23.00
C ARG A 94 -14.88 -16.02 22.25
N ILE A 95 -15.11 -15.34 21.13
CA ILE A 95 -16.15 -15.68 20.16
C ILE A 95 -15.54 -16.20 18.87
N PRO A 96 -16.29 -16.93 18.03
CA PRO A 96 -15.86 -17.30 16.70
C PRO A 96 -15.49 -16.03 15.91
N THR A 97 -14.37 -16.08 15.19
CA THR A 97 -13.95 -14.94 14.35
C THR A 97 -14.93 -14.80 13.17
N PRO A 98 -15.59 -13.64 13.02
CA PRO A 98 -16.47 -13.40 11.88
C PRO A 98 -15.70 -13.52 10.56
N PRO A 99 -16.33 -13.98 9.47
CA PRO A 99 -15.65 -14.15 8.17
C PRO A 99 -14.94 -12.90 7.66
N THR A 100 -15.50 -11.72 7.92
CA THR A 100 -14.93 -10.42 7.53
C THR A 100 -13.71 -9.98 8.35
N MET A 101 -13.40 -10.68 9.43
CA MET A 101 -12.27 -10.40 10.33
C MET A 101 -11.14 -11.42 10.19
N HIS A 102 -11.19 -12.28 9.18
CA HIS A 102 -10.10 -13.22 8.89
C HIS A 102 -8.99 -12.52 8.12
N ASN A 103 -7.80 -12.46 8.71
CA ASN A 103 -6.62 -11.79 8.16
C ASN A 103 -5.45 -12.74 7.91
N THR A 104 -5.64 -14.04 8.06
CA THR A 104 -4.59 -15.03 7.79
C THR A 104 -4.05 -14.88 6.37
N GLY A 105 -2.72 -14.77 6.23
CA GLY A 105 -2.05 -14.51 4.97
C GLY A 105 -1.92 -13.02 4.59
N ASN A 106 -2.53 -12.13 5.36
CA ASN A 106 -2.26 -10.69 5.29
C ASN A 106 -1.02 -10.34 6.12
N TYR A 107 -0.54 -9.10 6.00
CA TYR A 107 0.66 -8.63 6.69
C TYR A 107 0.37 -7.45 7.61
N VAL A 108 1.01 -7.46 8.77
CA VAL A 108 1.08 -6.27 9.62
C VAL A 108 2.05 -5.28 9.01
N ALA A 109 1.63 -4.03 8.87
CA ALA A 109 2.46 -2.97 8.33
C ALA A 109 2.11 -1.60 8.93
N SER A 110 3.01 -0.63 8.79
CA SER A 110 2.71 0.78 9.00
C SER A 110 2.39 1.42 7.65
N ILE A 111 1.19 1.99 7.51
CA ILE A 111 0.82 2.68 6.27
C ILE A 111 1.75 3.87 6.02
N CYS A 112 2.21 4.56 7.07
CA CYS A 112 3.21 5.62 6.94
C CYS A 112 4.48 5.10 6.23
N GLU A 113 5.02 3.96 6.70
CA GLU A 113 6.24 3.36 6.14
C GLU A 113 6.01 2.85 4.72
N VAL A 114 4.84 2.26 4.44
CA VAL A 114 4.46 1.82 3.08
C VAL A 114 4.42 3.01 2.13
N VAL A 115 3.79 4.12 2.52
CA VAL A 115 3.70 5.33 1.69
C VAL A 115 5.07 5.95 1.44
N GLN A 116 5.91 6.05 2.47
CA GLN A 116 7.28 6.53 2.33
C GLN A 116 8.13 5.64 1.41
N TRP A 117 7.96 4.33 1.54
CA TRP A 117 8.63 3.36 0.68
C TRP A 117 8.16 3.47 -0.77
N MET A 118 6.84 3.60 -1.00
CA MET A 118 6.27 3.83 -2.34
C MET A 118 6.76 5.14 -2.95
N GLY A 119 6.87 6.21 -2.16
CA GLY A 119 7.44 7.48 -2.61
C GLY A 119 8.84 7.32 -3.18
N LYS A 120 9.72 6.62 -2.45
CA LYS A 120 11.08 6.31 -2.92
C LYS A 120 11.12 5.44 -4.19
N LYS A 121 10.06 4.71 -4.50
CA LYS A 121 9.93 3.92 -5.73
C LYS A 121 9.37 4.73 -6.88
N ALA A 122 8.72 5.86 -6.59
CA ALA A 122 8.17 6.78 -7.59
C ALA A 122 9.20 7.82 -8.09
N GLU A 123 10.29 8.06 -7.36
CA GLU A 123 11.44 8.89 -7.74
C GLU A 123 12.38 8.15 -8.72
#